data_a3eef6c3bb9d7a5b7b844b0ad4a04364
#
_entry.id   a3eef6c3bb9d7a5b7b844b0ad4a04364
#
_cell.length_a   1.000
_cell.length_b   1.000
_cell.length_c   1.000
_cell.angle_alpha   90.00
_cell.angle_beta   90.00
_cell.angle_gamma   90.00
#
_symmetry.space_group_name_H-M   'P 1'
#
loop_
_entity.id
_entity.type
_entity.pdbx_description
1 polymer ?
#
loop_
_entity_poly.entity_id
_entity_poly.type
_entity_poly.pdbx_seq_one_letter_code
_entity_poly.pdbx_strand_id
1 'polypeptide(L)'
;MKKLLVKNIGLLATPEGKSAHRGEEQGRIKFLKDAWVLIEDGVIAAVGVGALPAAEGAQVVDAEGHLVTPGLVDAHTHLIFGGWRQNELGMKLHGKTYLEIQNAGGGIQSTTNATRQASEEELTAKASKALDEMMGFGTTTVEAKSGYGLATEHELKALQVIKDLNDHHRMDLVATFMGAHLVPAEYKANREEYVRLVCEEMMPRVKEQGIAKFCDVFCEADTFTVEEARQVLEAGLKYGLRPKIHADEIEAIGGSQLAGEIGAISAEHLIVCPPEGIASMAKGGVIACLLPATSFNLGAVFAPARDMVKAGVPVAMATDFNPGSCPCLNMQFVINLGCLKYKLTPEEVLTAVTLNGAAAIDLADKVGSVEEGKLGDLVIWDAPDLDYICYRVGSNLAKTVIKRGEIV
;
A
#
# COMPACT_ATOMS: atom_id res chain seq x y z
N MET A 1 -9.16 -6.53 30.73
CA MET A 1 -9.89 -6.11 29.53
C MET A 1 -9.61 -4.63 29.35
N LYS A 2 -8.81 -4.29 28.35
CA LYS A 2 -8.56 -2.88 28.00
C LYS A 2 -9.77 -2.36 27.23
N LYS A 3 -10.29 -1.19 27.64
CA LYS A 3 -11.43 -0.56 26.97
C LYS A 3 -11.09 0.88 26.60
N LEU A 4 -11.46 1.28 25.40
CA LEU A 4 -11.40 2.67 24.91
C LEU A 4 -12.78 3.07 24.40
N LEU A 5 -13.29 4.22 24.85
CA LEU A 5 -14.49 4.85 24.31
C LEU A 5 -14.11 6.13 23.59
N VAL A 6 -14.30 6.17 22.28
CA VAL A 6 -14.24 7.41 21.49
C VAL A 6 -15.66 7.99 21.46
N LYS A 7 -15.83 9.20 21.97
CA LYS A 7 -17.14 9.88 22.05
C LYS A 7 -17.10 11.26 21.39
N ASN A 8 -18.26 11.88 21.30
CA ASN A 8 -18.42 13.23 20.72
C ASN A 8 -17.82 13.32 19.32
N ILE A 9 -18.06 12.27 18.51
CA ILE A 9 -17.68 12.21 17.10
C ILE A 9 -18.71 13.01 16.31
N GLY A 10 -18.29 14.17 15.74
CA GLY A 10 -19.22 15.00 14.96
C GLY A 10 -19.70 14.30 13.70
N LEU A 11 -18.79 13.61 13.02
CA LEU A 11 -19.08 12.79 11.85
C LEU A 11 -18.17 11.55 11.86
N LEU A 12 -18.76 10.35 11.89
CA LEU A 12 -18.06 9.10 11.57
C LEU A 12 -18.32 8.77 10.11
N ALA A 13 -17.26 8.67 9.31
CA ALA A 13 -17.34 8.28 7.90
C ALA A 13 -16.58 6.97 7.67
N THR A 14 -17.25 5.95 7.16
CA THR A 14 -16.67 4.61 6.99
C THR A 14 -17.31 3.85 5.83
N PRO A 15 -16.53 3.18 4.95
CA PRO A 15 -17.09 2.11 4.13
C PRO A 15 -17.55 0.96 5.03
N GLU A 16 -18.33 0.02 4.50
CA GLU A 16 -18.79 -1.18 5.21
C GLU A 16 -18.46 -2.43 4.40
N GLY A 17 -18.24 -3.56 5.06
CA GLY A 17 -18.03 -4.86 4.42
C GLY A 17 -16.64 -5.45 4.62
N LYS A 18 -16.41 -6.62 3.95
CA LYS A 18 -15.21 -7.45 4.11
C LYS A 18 -14.50 -7.75 2.79
N SER A 19 -14.80 -6.97 1.75
CA SER A 19 -14.24 -7.11 0.41
C SER A 19 -14.13 -5.75 -0.27
N ALA A 20 -13.36 -5.67 -1.36
CA ALA A 20 -13.24 -4.44 -2.12
C ALA A 20 -14.57 -4.01 -2.74
N HIS A 21 -14.87 -2.72 -2.65
CA HIS A 21 -15.99 -2.09 -3.34
C HIS A 21 -15.59 -1.69 -4.76
N ARG A 22 -16.49 -1.84 -5.70
CA ARG A 22 -16.27 -1.58 -7.13
C ARG A 22 -17.42 -0.78 -7.75
N GLY A 23 -17.12 -0.10 -8.85
CA GLY A 23 -18.13 0.70 -9.55
C GLY A 23 -18.77 1.73 -8.61
N GLU A 24 -20.07 1.88 -8.65
CA GLU A 24 -20.80 2.81 -7.79
C GLU A 24 -20.73 2.48 -6.29
N GLU A 25 -20.48 1.21 -5.93
CA GLU A 25 -20.34 0.81 -4.52
C GLU A 25 -19.11 1.45 -3.87
N GLN A 26 -18.06 1.76 -4.65
CA GLN A 26 -16.86 2.39 -4.10
C GLN A 26 -17.15 3.75 -3.45
N GLY A 27 -18.16 4.49 -3.94
CA GLY A 27 -18.61 5.76 -3.35
C GLY A 27 -19.66 5.59 -2.25
N ARG A 28 -20.11 4.37 -1.93
CA ARG A 28 -21.11 4.12 -0.90
C ARG A 28 -20.44 3.91 0.45
N ILE A 29 -20.48 4.95 1.28
CA ILE A 29 -19.98 4.90 2.65
C ILE A 29 -21.08 5.28 3.63
N LYS A 30 -20.92 4.87 4.87
CA LYS A 30 -21.81 5.20 5.96
C LYS A 30 -21.35 6.48 6.64
N PHE A 31 -22.30 7.37 6.93
CA PHE A 31 -22.13 8.56 7.74
C PHE A 31 -22.98 8.49 9.00
N LEU A 32 -22.36 8.62 10.16
CA LEU A 32 -23.05 8.72 11.45
C LEU A 32 -22.68 10.03 12.14
N LYS A 33 -23.69 10.84 12.45
CA LYS A 33 -23.53 12.09 13.23
C LYS A 33 -23.68 11.80 14.73
N ASP A 34 -23.03 12.59 15.57
CA ASP A 34 -23.05 12.46 17.03
C ASP A 34 -22.76 11.02 17.48
N ALA A 35 -21.74 10.43 16.87
CA ALA A 35 -21.39 9.03 17.01
C ALA A 35 -20.44 8.77 18.19
N TRP A 36 -20.34 7.50 18.55
CA TRP A 36 -19.34 6.96 19.45
C TRP A 36 -18.88 5.57 19.00
N VAL A 37 -17.66 5.20 19.38
CA VAL A 37 -17.07 3.88 19.11
C VAL A 37 -16.52 3.33 20.42
N LEU A 38 -16.92 2.10 20.80
CA LEU A 38 -16.36 1.35 21.91
C LEU A 38 -15.42 0.28 21.38
N ILE A 39 -14.19 0.28 21.89
CA ILE A 39 -13.16 -0.71 21.55
C ILE A 39 -12.83 -1.49 22.83
N GLU A 40 -12.83 -2.83 22.74
CA GLU A 40 -12.48 -3.73 23.84
C GLU A 40 -11.40 -4.71 23.37
N ASP A 41 -10.29 -4.80 24.13
CA ASP A 41 -9.12 -5.65 23.81
C ASP A 41 -8.64 -5.52 22.35
N GLY A 42 -8.64 -4.28 21.84
CA GLY A 42 -8.17 -3.95 20.49
C GLY A 42 -9.17 -4.14 19.34
N VAL A 43 -10.39 -4.60 19.65
CA VAL A 43 -11.45 -4.88 18.67
C VAL A 43 -12.64 -3.95 18.90
N ILE A 44 -13.26 -3.47 17.83
CA ILE A 44 -14.49 -2.66 17.88
C ILE A 44 -15.61 -3.53 18.43
N ALA A 45 -16.06 -3.22 19.65
CA ALA A 45 -17.14 -3.94 20.32
C ALA A 45 -18.51 -3.40 19.98
N ALA A 46 -18.62 -2.08 19.76
CA ALA A 46 -19.89 -1.44 19.38
C ALA A 46 -19.64 -0.08 18.72
N VAL A 47 -20.56 0.30 17.82
CA VAL A 47 -20.66 1.63 17.20
C VAL A 47 -22.08 2.13 17.34
N GLY A 48 -22.25 3.38 17.75
CA GLY A 48 -23.60 3.94 17.94
C GLY A 48 -23.66 5.44 17.82
N VAL A 49 -24.87 5.97 18.00
CA VAL A 49 -25.18 7.41 17.98
C VAL A 49 -25.96 7.80 19.22
N GLY A 50 -25.84 9.05 19.66
CA GLY A 50 -26.58 9.60 20.79
C GLY A 50 -26.12 9.06 22.13
N ALA A 51 -27.00 8.36 22.89
CA ALA A 51 -26.70 7.90 24.24
C ALA A 51 -25.46 6.99 24.30
N LEU A 52 -24.53 7.30 25.19
CA LEU A 52 -23.29 6.54 25.34
C LEU A 52 -23.57 5.14 25.93
N PRO A 53 -22.80 4.12 25.52
CA PRO A 53 -22.89 2.78 26.09
C PRO A 53 -22.38 2.76 27.54
N ALA A 54 -22.75 1.73 28.31
CA ALA A 54 -22.10 1.44 29.59
C ALA A 54 -20.63 1.04 29.31
N ALA A 55 -19.70 1.87 29.72
CA ALA A 55 -18.28 1.68 29.50
C ALA A 55 -17.44 1.92 30.75
N GLU A 56 -17.85 1.25 31.88
CA GLU A 56 -17.14 1.38 33.15
C GLU A 56 -15.67 0.95 33.01
N GLY A 57 -14.75 1.81 33.50
CA GLY A 57 -13.32 1.57 33.45
C GLY A 57 -12.67 1.82 32.07
N ALA A 58 -13.43 2.27 31.09
CA ALA A 58 -12.87 2.63 29.79
C ALA A 58 -12.02 3.93 29.87
N GLN A 59 -10.89 3.94 29.17
CA GLN A 59 -10.24 5.19 28.80
C GLN A 59 -11.17 5.94 27.84
N VAL A 60 -11.34 7.24 28.04
CA VAL A 60 -12.23 8.06 27.21
C VAL A 60 -11.40 9.00 26.34
N VAL A 61 -11.65 8.99 25.04
CA VAL A 61 -11.15 9.97 24.07
C VAL A 61 -12.33 10.79 23.58
N ASP A 62 -12.22 12.10 23.72
CA ASP A 62 -13.21 13.04 23.19
C ASP A 62 -12.77 13.47 21.79
N ALA A 63 -13.57 13.18 20.78
CA ALA A 63 -13.29 13.59 19.40
C ALA A 63 -13.64 15.08 19.14
N GLU A 64 -14.16 15.80 20.14
CA GLU A 64 -14.41 17.26 20.10
C GLU A 64 -15.27 17.69 18.90
N GLY A 65 -16.17 16.85 18.43
CA GLY A 65 -17.02 17.14 17.28
C GLY A 65 -16.33 16.98 15.92
N HIS A 66 -15.11 16.45 15.90
CA HIS A 66 -14.34 16.24 14.66
C HIS A 66 -14.79 15.00 13.88
N LEU A 67 -14.31 14.93 12.63
CA LEU A 67 -14.44 13.75 11.77
C LEU A 67 -13.60 12.59 12.33
N VAL A 68 -14.16 11.39 12.28
CA VAL A 68 -13.46 10.12 12.54
C VAL A 68 -13.62 9.19 11.33
N THR A 69 -12.54 8.51 10.95
CA THR A 69 -12.51 7.49 9.90
C THR A 69 -11.81 6.22 10.38
N PRO A 70 -11.90 5.11 9.64
CA PRO A 70 -10.95 4.00 9.82
C PRO A 70 -9.52 4.50 9.68
N GLY A 71 -8.57 3.81 10.31
CA GLY A 71 -7.15 3.99 10.03
C GLY A 71 -6.83 3.74 8.55
N LEU A 72 -5.92 4.54 7.99
CA LEU A 72 -5.52 4.42 6.58
C LEU A 72 -4.70 3.15 6.38
N VAL A 73 -4.85 2.55 5.19
CA VAL A 73 -4.13 1.34 4.77
C VAL A 73 -3.27 1.68 3.56
N ASP A 74 -1.97 1.61 3.71
CA ASP A 74 -1.00 1.79 2.63
C ASP A 74 -0.66 0.42 2.01
N ALA A 75 -1.33 0.11 0.91
CA ALA A 75 -1.33 -1.24 0.32
C ALA A 75 -0.14 -1.50 -0.61
N HIS A 76 0.82 -0.56 -0.71
CA HIS A 76 1.98 -0.69 -1.57
C HIS A 76 3.14 0.18 -1.11
N THR A 77 4.18 -0.43 -0.56
CA THR A 77 5.45 0.24 -0.24
C THR A 77 6.66 -0.65 -0.52
N HIS A 78 7.78 -0.01 -0.84
CA HIS A 78 9.10 -0.64 -0.84
C HIS A 78 9.87 -0.21 0.41
N LEU A 79 9.28 -0.45 1.57
CA LEU A 79 9.73 0.04 2.87
C LEU A 79 11.17 -0.35 3.22
N ILE A 80 11.60 -1.57 2.79
CA ILE A 80 12.89 -2.13 3.18
C ILE A 80 13.95 -1.81 2.13
N PHE A 81 14.77 -0.80 2.38
CA PHE A 81 15.86 -0.41 1.51
C PHE A 81 17.04 0.20 2.29
N GLY A 82 18.26 0.06 1.76
CA GLY A 82 19.49 0.64 2.28
C GLY A 82 19.57 2.16 2.09
N GLY A 83 20.45 2.66 1.26
CA GLY A 83 20.68 4.10 1.02
C GLY A 83 19.47 4.85 0.44
N TRP A 84 19.51 6.18 0.51
CA TRP A 84 18.60 7.09 -0.19
C TRP A 84 19.21 7.48 -1.56
N ARG A 85 18.36 7.93 -2.48
CA ARG A 85 18.74 8.35 -3.84
C ARG A 85 18.58 9.85 -4.07
N GLN A 86 18.61 10.67 -3.00
CA GLN A 86 18.50 12.13 -3.08
C GLN A 86 19.59 12.78 -3.95
N ASN A 87 20.74 12.14 -4.10
CA ASN A 87 21.83 12.60 -4.97
C ASN A 87 21.45 12.57 -6.46
N GLU A 88 20.43 11.80 -6.85
CA GLU A 88 19.93 11.76 -8.24
C GLU A 88 19.07 13.00 -8.58
N LEU A 89 18.53 13.70 -7.55
CA LEU A 89 17.65 14.86 -7.78
C LEU A 89 18.33 15.93 -8.64
N GLY A 90 19.57 16.28 -8.35
CA GLY A 90 20.34 17.23 -9.15
C GLY A 90 20.50 16.80 -10.60
N MET A 91 20.74 15.50 -10.86
CA MET A 91 20.86 14.96 -12.20
C MET A 91 19.53 15.03 -12.96
N LYS A 92 18.41 14.68 -12.29
CA LYS A 92 17.06 14.79 -12.86
C LYS A 92 16.71 16.24 -13.21
N LEU A 93 17.00 17.20 -12.35
CA LEU A 93 16.75 18.63 -12.60
C LEU A 93 17.57 19.19 -13.76
N HIS A 94 18.75 18.61 -14.07
CA HIS A 94 19.56 18.94 -15.23
C HIS A 94 19.19 18.16 -16.49
N GLY A 95 18.05 17.45 -16.48
CA GLY A 95 17.51 16.72 -17.63
C GLY A 95 18.23 15.41 -17.97
N LYS A 96 19.00 14.85 -17.02
CA LYS A 96 19.59 13.52 -17.21
C LYS A 96 18.50 12.45 -17.31
N THR A 97 18.64 11.57 -18.29
CA THR A 97 17.76 10.43 -18.47
C THR A 97 18.00 9.38 -17.38
N TYR A 98 17.02 8.49 -17.20
CA TYR A 98 17.15 7.35 -16.28
C TYR A 98 18.42 6.51 -16.56
N LEU A 99 18.70 6.24 -17.84
CA LEU A 99 19.87 5.48 -18.26
C LEU A 99 21.19 6.20 -17.94
N GLU A 100 21.25 7.53 -18.12
CA GLU A 100 22.43 8.32 -17.76
C GLU A 100 22.67 8.32 -16.23
N ILE A 101 21.60 8.35 -15.44
CA ILE A 101 21.66 8.26 -13.97
C ILE A 101 22.15 6.86 -13.58
N GLN A 102 21.60 5.82 -14.18
CA GLN A 102 22.03 4.44 -13.94
C GLN A 102 23.50 4.22 -14.29
N ASN A 103 23.96 4.71 -15.43
CA ASN A 103 25.37 4.63 -15.86
C ASN A 103 26.33 5.44 -14.95
N ALA A 104 25.81 6.45 -14.27
CA ALA A 104 26.55 7.21 -13.25
C ALA A 104 26.56 6.52 -11.86
N GLY A 105 26.06 5.29 -11.75
CA GLY A 105 26.03 4.52 -10.53
C GLY A 105 24.79 4.74 -9.64
N GLY A 106 23.74 5.37 -10.20
CA GLY A 106 22.42 5.55 -9.55
C GLY A 106 21.44 4.42 -9.90
N GLY A 107 20.14 4.73 -9.76
CA GLY A 107 19.05 3.80 -10.07
C GLY A 107 18.85 2.69 -9.03
N ILE A 108 18.00 1.71 -9.36
CA ILE A 108 17.66 0.58 -8.49
C ILE A 108 18.93 -0.21 -8.07
N GLN A 109 19.92 -0.34 -8.95
CA GLN A 109 21.17 -1.05 -8.64
C GLN A 109 21.94 -0.40 -7.47
N SER A 110 21.92 0.94 -7.36
CA SER A 110 22.53 1.66 -6.23
C SER A 110 21.81 1.30 -4.91
N THR A 111 20.49 1.28 -4.93
CA THR A 111 19.69 0.85 -3.77
C THR A 111 19.95 -0.62 -3.43
N THR A 112 20.05 -1.50 -4.44
CA THR A 112 20.37 -2.92 -4.26
C THR A 112 21.70 -3.10 -3.55
N ASN A 113 22.75 -2.42 -4.01
CA ASN A 113 24.08 -2.49 -3.41
C ASN A 113 24.04 -2.04 -1.93
N ALA A 114 23.38 -0.93 -1.64
CA ALA A 114 23.25 -0.40 -0.29
C ALA A 114 22.41 -1.33 0.62
N THR A 115 21.36 -1.95 0.10
CA THR A 115 20.50 -2.87 0.86
C THR A 115 21.21 -4.18 1.17
N ARG A 116 21.99 -4.69 0.23
CA ARG A 116 22.82 -5.90 0.45
C ARG A 116 23.86 -5.68 1.55
N GLN A 117 24.47 -4.49 1.60
CA GLN A 117 25.52 -4.13 2.57
C GLN A 117 24.95 -3.78 3.95
N ALA A 118 23.72 -3.26 4.04
CA ALA A 118 23.12 -2.88 5.31
C ALA A 118 22.83 -4.10 6.20
N SER A 119 23.04 -3.95 7.50
CA SER A 119 22.66 -4.96 8.49
C SER A 119 21.12 -4.99 8.68
N GLU A 120 20.61 -6.04 9.31
CA GLU A 120 19.20 -6.13 9.68
C GLU A 120 18.80 -5.01 10.63
N GLU A 121 19.65 -4.67 11.59
CA GLU A 121 19.43 -3.60 12.55
C GLU A 121 19.34 -2.22 11.87
N GLU A 122 20.20 -1.94 10.88
CA GLU A 122 20.18 -0.70 10.10
C GLU A 122 18.90 -0.58 9.27
N LEU A 123 18.48 -1.67 8.61
CA LEU A 123 17.22 -1.71 7.83
C LEU A 123 16.01 -1.55 8.75
N THR A 124 16.00 -2.25 9.89
CA THR A 124 14.93 -2.17 10.89
C THR A 124 14.80 -0.76 11.46
N ALA A 125 15.89 -0.14 11.88
CA ALA A 125 15.87 1.21 12.45
C ALA A 125 15.36 2.25 11.45
N LYS A 126 15.77 2.15 10.19
CA LYS A 126 15.31 3.05 9.12
C LYS A 126 13.84 2.87 8.81
N ALA A 127 13.39 1.62 8.67
CA ALA A 127 12.00 1.31 8.38
C ALA A 127 11.07 1.69 9.56
N SER A 128 11.49 1.42 10.82
CA SER A 128 10.73 1.83 12.01
C SER A 128 10.49 3.33 12.03
N LYS A 129 11.51 4.15 11.73
CA LYS A 129 11.34 5.61 11.65
C LYS A 129 10.32 6.02 10.57
N ALA A 130 10.36 5.37 9.41
CA ALA A 130 9.38 5.64 8.35
C ALA A 130 7.96 5.25 8.77
N LEU A 131 7.78 4.13 9.47
CA LEU A 131 6.50 3.69 10.01
C LEU A 131 5.95 4.68 11.06
N ASP A 132 6.80 5.22 11.95
CA ASP A 132 6.39 6.24 12.91
C ASP A 132 5.88 7.50 12.20
N GLU A 133 6.57 7.94 11.13
CA GLU A 133 6.14 9.08 10.32
C GLU A 133 4.83 8.80 9.58
N MET A 134 4.65 7.61 8.96
CA MET A 134 3.41 7.18 8.32
C MET A 134 2.24 7.16 9.31
N MET A 135 2.49 6.66 10.53
CA MET A 135 1.48 6.62 11.60
C MET A 135 1.04 8.02 11.99
N GLY A 136 1.98 8.98 12.06
CA GLY A 136 1.68 10.39 12.30
C GLY A 136 0.79 11.03 11.22
N PHE A 137 0.68 10.44 10.04
CA PHE A 137 -0.24 10.84 8.97
C PHE A 137 -1.55 10.05 8.94
N GLY A 138 -1.77 9.12 9.88
CA GLY A 138 -3.02 8.35 10.00
C GLY A 138 -2.97 6.95 9.43
N THR A 139 -1.82 6.48 8.92
CA THR A 139 -1.67 5.11 8.43
C THR A 139 -1.53 4.14 9.60
N THR A 140 -2.28 3.04 9.59
CA THR A 140 -2.29 2.04 10.67
C THR A 140 -1.89 0.65 10.21
N THR A 141 -1.90 0.41 8.89
CA THR A 141 -1.54 -0.87 8.27
C THR A 141 -0.79 -0.61 6.98
N VAL A 142 0.30 -1.35 6.74
CA VAL A 142 1.20 -1.19 5.60
C VAL A 142 1.51 -2.53 4.95
N GLU A 143 1.52 -2.58 3.63
CA GLU A 143 2.17 -3.65 2.88
C GLU A 143 3.62 -3.27 2.61
N ALA A 144 4.54 -4.15 2.92
CA ALA A 144 5.97 -3.95 2.72
C ALA A 144 6.54 -5.02 1.79
N LYS A 145 7.23 -4.58 0.73
CA LYS A 145 7.88 -5.45 -0.24
C LYS A 145 9.36 -5.62 0.09
N SER A 146 9.90 -6.80 -0.19
CA SER A 146 11.33 -7.00 -0.44
C SER A 146 11.70 -6.37 -1.81
N GLY A 147 12.66 -6.87 -2.55
CA GLY A 147 12.89 -6.45 -3.95
C GLY A 147 14.08 -5.55 -4.18
N TYR A 148 14.83 -5.22 -3.12
CA TYR A 148 16.13 -4.58 -3.25
C TYR A 148 17.31 -5.50 -2.86
N GLY A 149 17.04 -6.76 -2.49
CA GLY A 149 18.05 -7.77 -2.27
C GLY A 149 18.57 -8.38 -3.56
N LEU A 150 17.63 -8.78 -4.43
CA LEU A 150 17.87 -9.40 -5.74
C LEU A 150 18.84 -10.59 -5.70
N ALA A 151 18.90 -11.27 -4.56
CA ALA A 151 19.64 -12.51 -4.31
C ALA A 151 19.00 -13.21 -3.11
N THR A 152 19.01 -14.54 -3.09
CA THR A 152 18.23 -15.37 -2.14
C THR A 152 18.36 -14.90 -0.69
N GLU A 153 19.58 -14.83 -0.17
CA GLU A 153 19.82 -14.47 1.24
C GLU A 153 19.42 -13.02 1.57
N HIS A 154 19.54 -12.10 0.61
CA HIS A 154 19.19 -10.71 0.83
C HIS A 154 17.69 -10.44 0.73
N GLU A 155 16.96 -11.19 -0.10
CA GLU A 155 15.50 -11.15 -0.14
C GLU A 155 14.90 -11.74 1.15
N LEU A 156 15.42 -12.89 1.63
CA LEU A 156 15.02 -13.49 2.89
C LEU A 156 15.32 -12.58 4.09
N LYS A 157 16.48 -11.89 4.08
CA LYS A 157 16.83 -10.86 5.07
C LYS A 157 15.80 -9.74 5.09
N ALA A 158 15.41 -9.19 3.94
CA ALA A 158 14.42 -8.14 3.87
C ALA A 158 13.04 -8.59 4.41
N LEU A 159 12.61 -9.81 4.09
CA LEU A 159 11.38 -10.40 4.63
C LEU A 159 11.48 -10.62 6.15
N GLN A 160 12.64 -11.03 6.68
CA GLN A 160 12.84 -11.16 8.12
C GLN A 160 12.71 -9.82 8.83
N VAL A 161 13.28 -8.74 8.28
CA VAL A 161 13.12 -7.37 8.81
C VAL A 161 11.64 -6.96 8.85
N ILE A 162 10.86 -7.27 7.81
CA ILE A 162 9.40 -6.99 7.81
C ILE A 162 8.70 -7.75 8.94
N LYS A 163 9.04 -9.03 9.13
CA LYS A 163 8.47 -9.83 10.21
C LYS A 163 8.80 -9.24 11.58
N ASP A 164 10.06 -8.90 11.82
CA ASP A 164 10.52 -8.35 13.10
C ASP A 164 9.86 -7.01 13.40
N LEU A 165 9.67 -6.17 12.38
CA LEU A 165 8.88 -4.94 12.49
C LEU A 165 7.43 -5.24 12.83
N ASN A 166 6.78 -6.20 12.15
CA ASN A 166 5.39 -6.56 12.44
C ASN A 166 5.21 -7.11 13.86
N ASP A 167 6.22 -7.79 14.41
CA ASP A 167 6.17 -8.37 15.75
C ASP A 167 6.41 -7.31 16.86
N HIS A 168 7.13 -6.21 16.57
CA HIS A 168 7.59 -5.25 17.58
C HIS A 168 7.11 -3.81 17.38
N HIS A 169 6.69 -3.43 16.18
CA HIS A 169 6.13 -2.12 15.89
C HIS A 169 4.61 -2.12 16.13
N ARG A 170 4.02 -0.95 16.40
CA ARG A 170 2.57 -0.82 16.61
C ARG A 170 1.74 -1.01 15.34
N MET A 171 2.32 -0.63 14.19
CA MET A 171 1.67 -0.77 12.88
C MET A 171 1.63 -2.24 12.44
N ASP A 172 0.55 -2.67 11.81
CA ASP A 172 0.49 -3.98 11.18
C ASP A 172 1.19 -3.96 9.82
N LEU A 173 2.09 -4.93 9.58
CA LEU A 173 2.80 -5.08 8.32
C LEU A 173 2.41 -6.39 7.63
N VAL A 174 2.24 -6.33 6.31
CA VAL A 174 2.03 -7.50 5.46
C VAL A 174 3.18 -7.61 4.48
N ALA A 175 3.86 -8.76 4.46
CA ALA A 175 5.04 -8.96 3.64
C ALA A 175 4.71 -9.45 2.23
N THR A 176 5.37 -8.86 1.23
CA THR A 176 5.36 -9.27 -0.18
C THR A 176 6.78 -9.60 -0.63
N PHE A 177 6.97 -10.80 -1.18
CA PHE A 177 8.22 -11.16 -1.86
C PHE A 177 8.26 -10.54 -3.26
N MET A 178 9.36 -9.84 -3.57
CA MET A 178 9.55 -9.19 -4.88
C MET A 178 10.95 -9.40 -5.45
N GLY A 179 11.47 -10.64 -5.43
CA GLY A 179 12.76 -10.95 -6.07
C GLY A 179 12.81 -10.62 -7.56
N ALA A 180 11.65 -10.52 -8.21
CA ALA A 180 11.53 -10.12 -9.61
C ALA A 180 11.26 -8.60 -9.78
N HIS A 181 11.99 -7.75 -9.06
CA HIS A 181 11.92 -6.29 -9.18
C HIS A 181 12.80 -5.75 -10.31
N LEU A 182 14.00 -6.30 -10.45
CA LEU A 182 14.95 -5.99 -11.52
C LEU A 182 15.86 -7.20 -11.73
N VAL A 183 16.36 -7.38 -12.95
CA VAL A 183 17.46 -8.31 -13.21
C VAL A 183 18.78 -7.65 -12.78
N PRO A 184 19.44 -8.14 -11.71
CA PRO A 184 20.64 -7.49 -11.20
C PRO A 184 21.82 -7.58 -12.16
N ALA A 185 22.81 -6.70 -11.98
CA ALA A 185 23.91 -6.52 -12.93
C ALA A 185 24.65 -7.83 -13.26
N GLU A 186 24.81 -8.71 -12.28
CA GLU A 186 25.49 -10.01 -12.40
C GLU A 186 24.76 -11.01 -13.34
N TYR A 187 23.44 -10.81 -13.56
CA TYR A 187 22.61 -11.66 -14.42
C TYR A 187 22.19 -10.99 -15.73
N LYS A 188 22.62 -9.74 -16.03
CA LYS A 188 22.20 -9.03 -17.26
C LYS A 188 22.50 -9.80 -18.55
N ALA A 189 23.60 -10.57 -18.57
CA ALA A 189 23.99 -11.41 -19.72
C ALA A 189 23.22 -12.74 -19.79
N ASN A 190 22.56 -13.15 -18.72
CA ASN A 190 21.83 -14.43 -18.61
C ASN A 190 20.53 -14.27 -17.79
N ARG A 191 19.57 -13.55 -18.38
CA ARG A 191 18.28 -13.24 -17.74
C ARG A 191 17.49 -14.49 -17.35
N GLU A 192 17.49 -15.50 -18.23
CA GLU A 192 16.78 -16.76 -18.01
C GLU A 192 17.24 -17.46 -16.72
N GLU A 193 18.55 -17.39 -16.43
CA GLU A 193 19.09 -17.95 -15.19
C GLU A 193 18.59 -17.18 -13.96
N TYR A 194 18.41 -15.87 -14.05
CA TYR A 194 17.84 -15.10 -12.96
C TYR A 194 16.34 -15.43 -12.72
N VAL A 195 15.55 -15.53 -13.78
CA VAL A 195 14.15 -15.97 -13.67
C VAL A 195 14.07 -17.37 -13.04
N ARG A 196 14.94 -18.28 -13.46
CA ARG A 196 15.05 -19.62 -12.87
C ARG A 196 15.46 -19.56 -11.39
N LEU A 197 16.43 -18.70 -11.01
CA LEU A 197 16.83 -18.48 -9.63
C LEU A 197 15.64 -18.03 -8.76
N VAL A 198 14.86 -17.06 -9.26
CA VAL A 198 13.66 -16.57 -8.56
C VAL A 198 12.65 -17.70 -8.37
N CYS A 199 12.35 -18.45 -9.43
CA CYS A 199 11.29 -19.47 -9.42
C CYS A 199 11.68 -20.77 -8.69
N GLU A 200 12.94 -21.23 -8.85
CA GLU A 200 13.36 -22.56 -8.40
C GLU A 200 14.20 -22.55 -7.11
N GLU A 201 14.76 -21.41 -6.72
CA GLU A 201 15.53 -21.28 -5.49
C GLU A 201 14.88 -20.30 -4.50
N MET A 202 14.63 -19.05 -4.91
CA MET A 202 14.08 -18.05 -3.98
C MET A 202 12.67 -18.44 -3.50
N MET A 203 11.74 -18.77 -4.41
CA MET A 203 10.36 -19.12 -4.05
C MET A 203 10.25 -20.26 -3.04
N PRO A 204 10.94 -21.41 -3.19
CA PRO A 204 10.94 -22.47 -2.17
C PRO A 204 11.43 -21.96 -0.81
N ARG A 205 12.51 -21.17 -0.78
CA ARG A 205 13.10 -20.62 0.45
C ARG A 205 12.16 -19.61 1.13
N VAL A 206 11.50 -18.76 0.34
CA VAL A 206 10.45 -17.83 0.82
C VAL A 206 9.26 -18.60 1.42
N LYS A 207 8.85 -19.70 0.76
CA LYS A 207 7.82 -20.59 1.30
C LYS A 207 8.23 -21.25 2.59
N GLU A 208 9.46 -21.72 2.69
CA GLU A 208 10.02 -22.33 3.92
C GLU A 208 10.07 -21.30 5.06
N GLN A 209 10.49 -20.06 4.76
CA GLN A 209 10.50 -18.95 5.73
C GLN A 209 9.09 -18.60 6.22
N GLY A 210 8.06 -18.71 5.39
CA GLY A 210 6.66 -18.58 5.76
C GLY A 210 6.21 -17.16 6.16
N ILE A 211 6.92 -16.12 5.75
CA ILE A 211 6.65 -14.71 6.10
C ILE A 211 5.81 -14.03 5.03
N ALA A 212 6.21 -14.16 3.76
CA ALA A 212 5.52 -13.49 2.65
C ALA A 212 4.15 -14.11 2.38
N LYS A 213 3.16 -13.25 2.18
CA LYS A 213 1.79 -13.62 1.77
C LYS A 213 1.60 -13.53 0.26
N PHE A 214 2.32 -12.62 -0.37
CA PHE A 214 2.24 -12.31 -1.79
C PHE A 214 3.59 -12.47 -2.47
N CYS A 215 3.54 -12.68 -3.80
CA CYS A 215 4.68 -12.46 -4.68
C CYS A 215 4.32 -11.38 -5.70
N ASP A 216 5.30 -10.55 -6.04
CA ASP A 216 5.17 -9.44 -6.96
C ASP A 216 6.25 -9.48 -8.03
N VAL A 217 5.96 -8.95 -9.21
CA VAL A 217 6.90 -8.84 -10.33
C VAL A 217 6.75 -7.49 -11.03
N PHE A 218 7.85 -6.87 -11.42
CA PHE A 218 7.84 -5.65 -12.23
C PHE A 218 7.78 -6.02 -13.72
N CYS A 219 6.56 -6.09 -14.25
CA CYS A 219 6.29 -6.39 -15.65
C CYS A 219 6.31 -5.13 -16.50
N GLU A 220 7.46 -4.81 -17.08
CA GLU A 220 7.70 -3.58 -17.84
C GLU A 220 8.77 -3.83 -18.93
N ALA A 221 8.78 -3.02 -19.97
CA ALA A 221 9.61 -3.22 -21.19
C ALA A 221 11.10 -3.50 -20.90
N ASP A 222 11.72 -2.76 -19.98
CA ASP A 222 13.14 -2.89 -19.64
C ASP A 222 13.39 -3.74 -18.38
N THR A 223 12.35 -4.35 -17.79
CA THR A 223 12.47 -5.19 -16.60
C THR A 223 12.10 -6.64 -16.89
N PHE A 224 10.88 -7.10 -16.58
CA PHE A 224 10.44 -8.46 -16.89
C PHE A 224 9.37 -8.43 -17.99
N THR A 225 9.53 -9.27 -19.01
CA THR A 225 8.51 -9.49 -20.04
C THR A 225 7.27 -10.13 -19.45
N VAL A 226 6.16 -10.10 -20.21
CA VAL A 226 4.89 -10.76 -19.80
C VAL A 226 5.08 -12.25 -19.54
N GLU A 227 5.89 -12.92 -20.37
CA GLU A 227 6.19 -14.35 -20.25
C GLU A 227 7.02 -14.65 -19.00
N GLU A 228 8.05 -13.86 -18.73
CA GLU A 228 8.86 -13.98 -17.51
C GLU A 228 8.03 -13.67 -16.26
N ALA A 229 7.18 -12.62 -16.31
CA ALA A 229 6.27 -12.28 -15.22
C ALA A 229 5.26 -13.41 -14.95
N ARG A 230 4.69 -14.02 -15.98
CA ARG A 230 3.82 -15.20 -15.85
C ARG A 230 4.55 -16.35 -15.14
N GLN A 231 5.77 -16.68 -15.55
CA GLN A 231 6.56 -17.75 -14.92
C GLN A 231 6.76 -17.49 -13.42
N VAL A 232 7.13 -16.26 -13.06
CA VAL A 232 7.34 -15.87 -11.66
C VAL A 232 6.05 -15.97 -10.84
N LEU A 233 4.93 -15.45 -11.37
CA LEU A 233 3.65 -15.44 -10.65
C LEU A 233 3.05 -16.85 -10.52
N GLU A 234 3.18 -17.69 -11.54
CA GLU A 234 2.77 -19.10 -11.50
C GLU A 234 3.62 -19.92 -10.52
N ALA A 235 4.94 -19.63 -10.43
CA ALA A 235 5.79 -20.20 -9.40
C ALA A 235 5.33 -19.76 -8.01
N GLY A 236 4.98 -18.47 -7.81
CA GLY A 236 4.41 -17.98 -6.56
C GLY A 236 3.14 -18.72 -6.15
N LEU A 237 2.19 -18.89 -7.07
CA LEU A 237 0.96 -19.64 -6.85
C LEU A 237 1.23 -21.09 -6.43
N LYS A 238 2.19 -21.75 -7.07
CA LYS A 238 2.59 -23.13 -6.73
C LYS A 238 3.06 -23.25 -5.28
N TYR A 239 3.71 -22.20 -4.75
CA TYR A 239 4.17 -22.17 -3.36
C TYR A 239 3.18 -21.49 -2.40
N GLY A 240 1.97 -21.13 -2.87
CA GLY A 240 0.89 -20.59 -2.05
C GLY A 240 1.01 -19.08 -1.78
N LEU A 241 1.83 -18.36 -2.54
CA LEU A 241 1.87 -16.91 -2.53
C LEU A 241 0.83 -16.36 -3.51
N ARG A 242 0.07 -15.35 -3.10
CA ARG A 242 -0.91 -14.70 -3.98
C ARG A 242 -0.21 -13.70 -4.91
N PRO A 243 -0.57 -13.66 -6.21
CA PRO A 243 0.11 -12.79 -7.17
C PRO A 243 -0.30 -11.32 -7.02
N LYS A 244 0.69 -10.44 -7.12
CA LYS A 244 0.59 -8.99 -7.35
C LYS A 244 1.47 -8.67 -8.57
N ILE A 245 1.26 -7.52 -9.23
CA ILE A 245 2.04 -7.17 -10.40
C ILE A 245 2.16 -5.66 -10.55
N HIS A 246 3.39 -5.14 -10.67
CA HIS A 246 3.63 -3.80 -11.21
C HIS A 246 3.47 -3.89 -12.72
N ALA A 247 2.59 -3.06 -13.28
CA ALA A 247 2.22 -3.12 -14.68
C ALA A 247 1.88 -1.74 -15.26
N ASP A 248 2.17 -1.58 -16.54
CA ASP A 248 1.77 -0.40 -17.33
C ASP A 248 2.16 0.94 -16.64
N GLU A 249 3.34 0.97 -15.99
CA GLU A 249 3.86 2.18 -15.37
C GLU A 249 4.45 3.12 -16.44
N ILE A 250 5.24 2.58 -17.37
CA ILE A 250 5.94 3.30 -18.42
C ILE A 250 5.35 2.96 -19.78
N GLU A 251 5.24 1.66 -20.09
CA GLU A 251 4.72 1.13 -21.34
C GLU A 251 3.68 0.02 -21.10
N ALA A 252 2.61 0.02 -21.91
CA ALA A 252 1.58 -1.00 -21.85
C ALA A 252 2.02 -2.24 -22.63
N ILE A 253 2.78 -3.13 -22.01
CA ILE A 253 3.29 -4.36 -22.66
C ILE A 253 2.40 -5.58 -22.48
N GLY A 254 1.28 -5.46 -21.73
CA GLY A 254 0.34 -6.56 -21.45
C GLY A 254 0.31 -7.01 -19.97
N GLY A 255 0.95 -6.26 -19.07
CA GLY A 255 1.00 -6.59 -17.64
C GLY A 255 -0.38 -6.58 -16.98
N SER A 256 -1.22 -5.58 -17.27
CA SER A 256 -2.59 -5.50 -16.77
C SER A 256 -3.51 -6.62 -17.32
N GLN A 257 -3.30 -7.06 -18.56
CA GLN A 257 -3.99 -8.22 -19.11
C GLN A 257 -3.60 -9.50 -18.37
N LEU A 258 -2.28 -9.70 -18.15
CA LEU A 258 -1.76 -10.82 -17.37
C LEU A 258 -2.34 -10.82 -15.94
N ALA A 259 -2.44 -9.66 -15.29
CA ALA A 259 -3.06 -9.54 -13.97
C ALA A 259 -4.46 -10.17 -13.92
N GLY A 260 -5.30 -9.80 -14.91
CA GLY A 260 -6.66 -10.35 -15.02
C GLY A 260 -6.70 -11.83 -15.33
N GLU A 261 -5.81 -12.33 -16.20
CA GLU A 261 -5.72 -13.73 -16.59
C GLU A 261 -5.30 -14.66 -15.45
N ILE A 262 -4.33 -14.22 -14.64
CA ILE A 262 -3.78 -15.01 -13.53
C ILE A 262 -4.60 -14.85 -12.24
N GLY A 263 -5.55 -13.92 -12.21
CA GLY A 263 -6.35 -13.61 -11.04
C GLY A 263 -5.48 -13.00 -9.92
N ALA A 264 -4.62 -12.03 -10.28
CA ALA A 264 -3.84 -11.30 -9.29
C ALA A 264 -4.76 -10.61 -8.28
N ILE A 265 -4.32 -10.51 -7.02
CA ILE A 265 -5.12 -9.77 -6.02
C ILE A 265 -5.15 -8.28 -6.35
N SER A 266 -4.03 -7.74 -6.81
CA SER A 266 -3.93 -6.36 -7.28
C SER A 266 -2.92 -6.21 -8.42
N ALA A 267 -3.12 -5.16 -9.22
CA ALA A 267 -2.17 -4.67 -10.20
C ALA A 267 -1.83 -3.21 -9.85
N GLU A 268 -0.56 -2.90 -9.90
CA GLU A 268 0.02 -1.70 -9.32
C GLU A 268 0.41 -0.69 -10.43
N HIS A 269 0.41 0.62 -10.12
CA HIS A 269 0.68 1.75 -11.03
C HIS A 269 -0.40 1.98 -12.08
N LEU A 270 -0.43 1.21 -13.14
CA LEU A 270 -1.43 1.26 -14.22
C LEU A 270 -1.54 2.64 -14.89
N ILE A 271 -0.43 3.39 -14.94
CA ILE A 271 -0.38 4.78 -15.42
C ILE A 271 -0.84 4.88 -16.88
N VAL A 272 -0.39 3.94 -17.72
CA VAL A 272 -0.72 3.87 -19.15
C VAL A 272 -1.58 2.65 -19.49
N CYS A 273 -2.35 2.15 -18.52
CA CYS A 273 -3.18 0.97 -18.68
C CYS A 273 -4.19 1.13 -19.83
N PRO A 274 -4.19 0.23 -20.82
CA PRO A 274 -5.09 0.30 -21.97
C PRO A 274 -6.49 -0.25 -21.62
N PRO A 275 -7.53 0.06 -22.43
CA PRO A 275 -8.90 -0.43 -22.21
C PRO A 275 -8.99 -1.95 -22.09
N GLU A 276 -8.17 -2.69 -22.82
CA GLU A 276 -8.10 -4.17 -22.78
C GLU A 276 -7.59 -4.66 -21.42
N GLY A 277 -6.61 -3.96 -20.83
CA GLY A 277 -6.11 -4.23 -19.50
C GLY A 277 -7.18 -4.00 -18.43
N ILE A 278 -7.89 -2.87 -18.51
CA ILE A 278 -9.03 -2.55 -17.61
C ILE A 278 -10.10 -3.67 -17.72
N ALA A 279 -10.46 -4.08 -18.93
CA ALA A 279 -11.45 -5.13 -19.15
C ALA A 279 -11.01 -6.49 -18.57
N SER A 280 -9.74 -6.84 -18.75
CA SER A 280 -9.17 -8.07 -18.19
C SER A 280 -9.19 -8.06 -16.66
N MET A 281 -8.76 -6.96 -16.02
CA MET A 281 -8.79 -6.80 -14.56
C MET A 281 -10.22 -6.85 -14.02
N ALA A 282 -11.18 -6.18 -14.67
CA ALA A 282 -12.59 -6.22 -14.27
C ALA A 282 -13.14 -7.66 -14.27
N LYS A 283 -12.81 -8.44 -15.30
CA LYS A 283 -13.19 -9.84 -15.43
C LYS A 283 -12.49 -10.74 -14.39
N GLY A 284 -11.22 -10.49 -14.13
CA GLY A 284 -10.40 -11.23 -13.16
C GLY A 284 -10.68 -10.88 -11.70
N GLY A 285 -11.44 -9.80 -11.43
CA GLY A 285 -11.70 -9.30 -10.08
C GLY A 285 -10.47 -8.68 -9.41
N VAL A 286 -9.53 -8.18 -10.21
CA VAL A 286 -8.27 -7.59 -9.76
C VAL A 286 -8.52 -6.18 -9.20
N ILE A 287 -7.86 -5.82 -8.11
CA ILE A 287 -7.88 -4.49 -7.54
C ILE A 287 -6.80 -3.64 -8.23
N ALA A 288 -7.18 -2.49 -8.79
CA ALA A 288 -6.22 -1.50 -9.29
C ALA A 288 -5.66 -0.70 -8.11
N CYS A 289 -4.42 -0.93 -7.74
CA CYS A 289 -3.72 -0.17 -6.71
C CYS A 289 -2.95 0.98 -7.36
N LEU A 290 -3.52 2.18 -7.32
CA LEU A 290 -3.00 3.35 -7.99
C LEU A 290 -2.05 4.14 -7.09
N LEU A 291 -0.97 4.66 -7.67
CA LEU A 291 0.15 5.27 -6.96
C LEU A 291 0.34 6.74 -7.40
N PRO A 292 -0.58 7.65 -7.02
CA PRO A 292 -0.60 9.01 -7.56
C PRO A 292 0.61 9.84 -7.15
N ALA A 293 1.24 9.54 -6.00
CA ALA A 293 2.43 10.26 -5.54
C ALA A 293 3.64 9.96 -6.43
N THR A 294 3.74 8.74 -6.99
CA THR A 294 4.77 8.36 -7.96
C THR A 294 4.60 9.12 -9.27
N SER A 295 3.38 9.12 -9.85
CA SER A 295 3.08 9.92 -11.04
C SER A 295 3.43 11.41 -10.84
N PHE A 296 3.09 11.96 -9.66
CA PHE A 296 3.41 13.34 -9.32
C PHE A 296 4.92 13.60 -9.25
N ASN A 297 5.67 12.75 -8.54
CA ASN A 297 7.11 12.92 -8.35
C ASN A 297 7.91 12.73 -9.65
N LEU A 298 7.44 11.87 -10.54
CA LEU A 298 8.04 11.63 -11.85
C LEU A 298 7.60 12.67 -12.90
N GLY A 299 6.60 13.50 -12.62
CA GLY A 299 6.00 14.40 -13.62
C GLY A 299 5.28 13.63 -14.74
N ALA A 300 4.85 12.41 -14.48
CA ALA A 300 4.14 11.54 -15.41
C ALA A 300 2.65 11.88 -15.52
N VAL A 301 1.97 11.25 -16.48
CA VAL A 301 0.51 11.23 -16.55
C VAL A 301 -0.07 10.44 -15.38
N PHE A 302 -1.38 10.53 -15.17
CA PHE A 302 -2.06 9.82 -14.08
C PHE A 302 -2.91 8.68 -14.64
N ALA A 303 -2.97 7.57 -13.95
CA ALA A 303 -3.74 6.39 -14.33
C ALA A 303 -5.23 6.72 -14.59
N PRO A 304 -5.91 5.99 -15.50
CA PRO A 304 -7.30 6.24 -15.89
C PRO A 304 -8.31 5.74 -14.84
N ALA A 305 -8.20 6.23 -13.59
CA ALA A 305 -8.98 5.76 -12.44
C ALA A 305 -10.50 5.82 -12.66
N ARG A 306 -11.01 6.88 -13.30
CA ARG A 306 -12.45 7.00 -13.61
C ARG A 306 -12.94 5.89 -14.54
N ASP A 307 -12.15 5.52 -15.53
CA ASP A 307 -12.51 4.46 -16.47
C ASP A 307 -12.45 3.08 -15.79
N MET A 308 -11.50 2.87 -14.88
CA MET A 308 -11.43 1.67 -14.04
C MET A 308 -12.67 1.53 -13.15
N VAL A 309 -13.05 2.59 -12.42
CA VAL A 309 -14.27 2.59 -11.60
C VAL A 309 -15.51 2.31 -12.45
N LYS A 310 -15.67 2.99 -13.62
CA LYS A 310 -16.79 2.75 -14.54
C LYS A 310 -16.85 1.32 -15.08
N ALA A 311 -15.71 0.71 -15.32
CA ALA A 311 -15.60 -0.67 -15.77
C ALA A 311 -15.83 -1.71 -14.65
N GLY A 312 -16.02 -1.26 -13.40
CA GLY A 312 -16.22 -2.15 -12.25
C GLY A 312 -14.93 -2.75 -11.70
N VAL A 313 -13.77 -2.15 -11.98
CA VAL A 313 -12.50 -2.47 -11.31
C VAL A 313 -12.47 -1.75 -9.97
N PRO A 314 -12.28 -2.46 -8.84
CA PRO A 314 -12.08 -1.82 -7.55
C PRO A 314 -10.77 -1.01 -7.57
N VAL A 315 -10.82 0.23 -7.08
CA VAL A 315 -9.63 1.08 -7.01
C VAL A 315 -9.17 1.21 -5.56
N ALA A 316 -7.93 0.85 -5.28
CA ALA A 316 -7.18 1.20 -4.08
C ALA A 316 -6.15 2.28 -4.41
N MET A 317 -5.66 3.01 -3.40
CA MET A 317 -4.56 3.97 -3.55
C MET A 317 -3.54 3.79 -2.45
N ALA A 318 -2.28 3.96 -2.79
CA ALA A 318 -1.15 3.77 -1.88
C ALA A 318 -0.02 4.79 -2.17
N THR A 319 0.99 4.83 -1.31
CA THR A 319 2.09 5.80 -1.43
C THR A 319 3.11 5.40 -2.48
N ASP A 320 3.41 4.12 -2.62
CA ASP A 320 4.60 3.62 -3.30
C ASP A 320 5.90 4.15 -2.65
N PHE A 321 5.90 4.27 -1.32
CA PHE A 321 7.09 4.77 -0.63
C PHE A 321 8.33 3.97 -0.98
N ASN A 322 9.28 4.62 -1.65
CA ASN A 322 10.54 4.04 -2.10
C ASN A 322 11.63 5.12 -2.23
N PRO A 323 12.93 4.76 -2.28
CA PRO A 323 14.02 5.75 -2.30
C PRO A 323 14.21 6.45 -3.65
N GLY A 324 13.56 6.01 -4.72
CA GLY A 324 13.84 6.45 -6.09
C GLY A 324 12.76 7.27 -6.75
N SER A 325 11.64 6.63 -7.06
CA SER A 325 10.52 7.24 -7.79
C SER A 325 9.54 7.96 -6.86
N CYS A 326 9.42 7.55 -5.59
CA CYS A 326 8.46 8.14 -4.66
C CYS A 326 8.92 8.13 -3.20
N PRO A 327 9.72 9.13 -2.74
CA PRO A 327 10.10 9.22 -1.32
C PRO A 327 8.98 9.84 -0.44
N CYS A 328 7.72 9.61 -0.80
CA CYS A 328 6.54 10.12 -0.11
C CYS A 328 5.88 9.01 0.71
N LEU A 329 5.72 9.24 2.02
CA LEU A 329 5.06 8.32 2.96
C LEU A 329 3.73 8.89 3.51
N ASN A 330 3.22 9.96 2.88
CA ASN A 330 2.06 10.71 3.36
C ASN A 330 0.78 10.32 2.61
N MET A 331 -0.03 9.45 3.22
CA MET A 331 -1.32 9.03 2.67
C MET A 331 -2.33 10.18 2.53
N GLN A 332 -2.20 11.28 3.31
CA GLN A 332 -3.07 12.45 3.12
C GLN A 332 -2.76 13.15 1.78
N PHE A 333 -1.50 13.16 1.35
CA PHE A 333 -1.13 13.65 0.01
C PHE A 333 -1.70 12.74 -1.09
N VAL A 334 -1.68 11.42 -0.89
CA VAL A 334 -2.35 10.45 -1.79
C VAL A 334 -3.85 10.74 -1.90
N ILE A 335 -4.54 11.01 -0.78
CA ILE A 335 -5.96 11.42 -0.72
C ILE A 335 -6.19 12.68 -1.57
N ASN A 336 -5.37 13.71 -1.39
CA ASN A 336 -5.49 14.95 -2.16
C ASN A 336 -5.33 14.72 -3.66
N LEU A 337 -4.33 13.91 -4.07
CA LEU A 337 -4.12 13.57 -5.48
C LEU A 337 -5.26 12.71 -6.05
N GLY A 338 -5.84 11.83 -5.26
CA GLY A 338 -7.03 11.03 -5.64
C GLY A 338 -8.18 11.92 -6.10
N CYS A 339 -8.51 12.95 -5.33
CA CYS A 339 -9.54 13.92 -5.71
C CYS A 339 -9.10 14.82 -6.88
N LEU A 340 -7.90 15.41 -6.78
CA LEU A 340 -7.47 16.44 -7.72
C LEU A 340 -7.06 15.88 -9.09
N LYS A 341 -6.45 14.71 -9.15
CA LYS A 341 -5.89 14.11 -10.37
C LYS A 341 -6.73 12.97 -10.92
N TYR A 342 -7.14 12.03 -10.08
CA TYR A 342 -8.00 10.92 -10.51
C TYR A 342 -9.49 11.29 -10.60
N LYS A 343 -9.89 12.46 -10.05
CA LYS A 343 -11.28 12.94 -10.04
C LYS A 343 -12.23 11.98 -9.31
N LEU A 344 -11.71 11.27 -8.32
CA LEU A 344 -12.52 10.47 -7.42
C LEU A 344 -13.25 11.38 -6.42
N THR A 345 -14.45 11.00 -5.98
CA THR A 345 -15.15 11.72 -4.92
C THR A 345 -14.47 11.45 -3.56
N PRO A 346 -14.67 12.31 -2.55
CA PRO A 346 -14.13 12.06 -1.21
C PRO A 346 -14.48 10.68 -0.64
N GLU A 347 -15.70 10.20 -0.90
CA GLU A 347 -16.17 8.88 -0.48
C GLU A 347 -15.42 7.74 -1.20
N GLU A 348 -15.23 7.87 -2.52
CA GLU A 348 -14.47 6.90 -3.31
C GLU A 348 -13.01 6.87 -2.88
N VAL A 349 -12.44 8.03 -2.55
CA VAL A 349 -11.07 8.15 -2.04
C VAL A 349 -10.94 7.51 -0.66
N LEU A 350 -11.89 7.77 0.27
CA LEU A 350 -11.86 7.12 1.57
C LEU A 350 -11.88 5.59 1.42
N THR A 351 -12.79 5.07 0.60
CA THR A 351 -12.86 3.62 0.33
C THR A 351 -11.53 3.10 -0.26
N ALA A 352 -10.90 3.85 -1.18
CA ALA A 352 -9.65 3.46 -1.83
C ALA A 352 -8.46 3.36 -0.85
N VAL A 353 -8.38 4.25 0.14
CA VAL A 353 -7.28 4.29 1.12
C VAL A 353 -7.59 3.56 2.43
N THR A 354 -8.73 2.88 2.51
CA THR A 354 -9.14 2.10 3.68
C THR A 354 -9.58 0.70 3.27
N LEU A 355 -10.86 0.45 2.96
CA LEU A 355 -11.38 -0.89 2.69
C LEU A 355 -10.78 -1.55 1.44
N ASN A 356 -10.64 -0.82 0.32
CA ASN A 356 -10.04 -1.38 -0.89
C ASN A 356 -8.53 -1.59 -0.72
N GLY A 357 -7.83 -0.68 -0.03
CA GLY A 357 -6.44 -0.89 0.39
C GLY A 357 -6.29 -2.15 1.24
N ALA A 358 -7.16 -2.33 2.24
CA ALA A 358 -7.19 -3.54 3.07
C ALA A 358 -7.48 -4.81 2.25
N ALA A 359 -8.37 -4.73 1.26
CA ALA A 359 -8.66 -5.86 0.37
C ALA A 359 -7.46 -6.21 -0.53
N ALA A 360 -6.71 -5.22 -1.02
CA ALA A 360 -5.52 -5.42 -1.83
C ALA A 360 -4.38 -6.15 -1.09
N ILE A 361 -4.43 -6.17 0.24
CA ILE A 361 -3.50 -6.91 1.11
C ILE A 361 -4.19 -8.04 1.90
N ASP A 362 -5.44 -8.39 1.51
CA ASP A 362 -6.23 -9.49 2.09
C ASP A 362 -6.44 -9.36 3.61
N LEU A 363 -6.80 -8.15 4.05
CA LEU A 363 -7.13 -7.81 5.45
C LEU A 363 -8.48 -7.07 5.59
N ALA A 364 -9.33 -7.03 4.54
CA ALA A 364 -10.60 -6.32 4.59
C ALA A 364 -11.60 -6.90 5.61
N ASP A 365 -11.41 -8.13 6.06
CA ASP A 365 -12.16 -8.73 7.15
C ASP A 365 -11.74 -8.21 8.54
N LYS A 366 -10.57 -7.58 8.66
CA LYS A 366 -9.96 -7.14 9.93
C LYS A 366 -9.86 -5.63 10.08
N VAL A 367 -9.58 -4.90 8.99
CA VAL A 367 -9.35 -3.45 8.99
C VAL A 367 -10.07 -2.77 7.82
N GLY A 368 -9.93 -1.45 7.70
CA GLY A 368 -10.43 -0.66 6.56
C GLY A 368 -11.88 -0.20 6.69
N SER A 369 -12.59 -0.56 7.76
CA SER A 369 -13.90 0.02 8.09
C SER A 369 -14.13 0.02 9.61
N VAL A 370 -15.06 0.87 10.07
CA VAL A 370 -15.45 0.96 11.50
C VAL A 370 -16.71 0.12 11.70
N GLU A 371 -16.50 -1.17 11.96
CA GLU A 371 -17.56 -2.16 12.16
C GLU A 371 -17.23 -3.08 13.33
N GLU A 372 -18.26 -3.57 14.01
CA GLU A 372 -18.11 -4.55 15.10
C GLU A 372 -17.33 -5.79 14.65
N GLY A 373 -16.37 -6.21 15.46
CA GLY A 373 -15.50 -7.35 15.20
C GLY A 373 -14.23 -7.03 14.42
N LYS A 374 -14.07 -5.83 13.85
CA LYS A 374 -12.81 -5.37 13.24
C LYS A 374 -11.87 -4.74 14.27
N LEU A 375 -10.61 -4.59 13.89
CA LEU A 375 -9.61 -3.95 14.75
C LEU A 375 -9.97 -2.48 14.99
N GLY A 376 -9.72 -2.01 16.20
CA GLY A 376 -10.01 -0.65 16.65
C GLY A 376 -8.97 0.36 16.14
N ASP A 377 -8.81 0.45 14.82
CA ASP A 377 -7.89 1.33 14.13
C ASP A 377 -8.66 2.55 13.60
N LEU A 378 -8.45 3.72 14.19
CA LEU A 378 -9.20 4.94 13.89
C LEU A 378 -8.27 6.13 13.74
N VAL A 379 -8.71 7.12 12.94
CA VAL A 379 -8.10 8.46 12.90
C VAL A 379 -9.17 9.49 13.27
N ILE A 380 -8.87 10.31 14.27
CA ILE A 380 -9.61 11.54 14.57
C ILE A 380 -8.90 12.66 13.81
N TRP A 381 -9.62 13.37 12.98
CA TRP A 381 -9.09 14.40 12.11
C TRP A 381 -9.34 15.80 12.67
N ASP A 382 -8.41 16.71 12.57
CA ASP A 382 -8.67 18.16 12.73
C ASP A 382 -9.44 18.69 11.50
N ALA A 383 -10.63 18.17 11.31
CA ALA A 383 -11.48 18.41 10.15
C ALA A 383 -12.95 18.15 10.51
N PRO A 384 -13.91 18.89 9.92
CA PRO A 384 -15.33 18.67 10.14
C PRO A 384 -15.89 17.51 9.27
N ASP A 385 -15.30 17.26 8.09
CA ASP A 385 -15.81 16.33 7.08
C ASP A 385 -14.71 15.85 6.12
N LEU A 386 -15.06 14.95 5.19
CA LEU A 386 -14.13 14.40 4.19
C LEU A 386 -13.70 15.44 3.16
N ASP A 387 -14.58 16.34 2.75
CA ASP A 387 -14.27 17.38 1.77
C ASP A 387 -13.10 18.23 2.26
N TYR A 388 -13.09 18.54 3.55
CA TYR A 388 -12.01 19.32 4.17
C TYR A 388 -10.66 18.63 4.08
N ILE A 389 -10.59 17.31 4.33
CA ILE A 389 -9.33 16.54 4.19
C ILE A 389 -8.87 16.55 2.74
N CYS A 390 -9.77 16.30 1.80
CA CYS A 390 -9.46 16.28 0.37
C CYS A 390 -9.02 17.64 -0.17
N TYR A 391 -9.54 18.72 0.41
CA TYR A 391 -9.26 20.11 0.01
C TYR A 391 -7.93 20.64 0.56
N ARG A 392 -7.56 20.28 1.80
CA ARG A 392 -6.38 20.83 2.53
C ARG A 392 -5.09 20.14 2.12
N VAL A 393 -4.59 20.49 0.93
CA VAL A 393 -3.33 19.95 0.38
C VAL A 393 -2.11 20.35 1.23
N GLY A 394 -1.25 19.39 1.54
CA GLY A 394 0.03 19.62 2.19
C GLY A 394 -0.04 19.87 3.71
N SER A 395 -1.21 19.75 4.32
CA SER A 395 -1.38 19.84 5.78
C SER A 395 -1.43 18.45 6.39
N ASN A 396 -0.89 18.27 7.58
CA ASN A 396 -1.20 17.10 8.40
C ASN A 396 -2.43 17.41 9.26
N LEU A 397 -3.52 16.71 9.01
CA LEU A 397 -4.80 16.88 9.71
C LEU A 397 -5.09 15.71 10.66
N ALA A 398 -4.23 14.70 10.78
CA ALA A 398 -4.39 13.64 11.77
C ALA A 398 -4.14 14.21 13.17
N LYS A 399 -5.23 14.37 13.95
CA LYS A 399 -5.20 14.91 15.33
C LYS A 399 -4.84 13.83 16.33
N THR A 400 -5.44 12.66 16.18
CA THR A 400 -5.21 11.48 17.04
C THR A 400 -5.33 10.22 16.21
N VAL A 401 -4.32 9.38 16.29
CA VAL A 401 -4.34 8.05 15.70
C VAL A 401 -4.55 7.02 16.80
N ILE A 402 -5.46 6.11 16.57
CA ILE A 402 -5.77 5.01 17.49
C ILE A 402 -5.45 3.71 16.76
N LYS A 403 -4.59 2.90 17.35
CA LYS A 403 -4.20 1.59 16.83
C LYS A 403 -4.60 0.51 17.81
N ARG A 404 -5.52 -0.40 17.41
CA ARG A 404 -6.05 -1.46 18.27
C ARG A 404 -6.51 -0.93 19.64
N GLY A 405 -7.21 0.21 19.63
CA GLY A 405 -7.72 0.84 20.87
C GLY A 405 -6.64 1.48 21.76
N GLU A 406 -5.43 1.69 21.26
CA GLU A 406 -4.38 2.46 21.93
C GLU A 406 -4.09 3.76 21.18
N ILE A 407 -3.96 4.86 21.89
CA ILE A 407 -3.55 6.16 21.31
C ILE A 407 -2.06 6.07 20.99
N VAL A 408 -1.66 6.50 19.79
CA VAL A 408 -0.28 6.50 19.29
C VAL A 408 0.22 7.91 19.00
#